data_c9fef6d0e2a019863999482ae1b1f9a6
#
_entry.id   c9fef6d0e2a019863999482ae1b1f9a6
#
_cell.length_a   1.000
_cell.length_b   1.000
_cell.length_c   1.000
_cell.angle_alpha   90.00
_cell.angle_beta   90.00
_cell.angle_gamma   90.00
#
_symmetry.space_group_name_H-M   'P 1'
#
loop_
_entity.id
_entity.type
_entity.pdbx_description
1 polymer ?
#
loop_
_entity_poly.entity_id
_entity_poly.type
_entity_poly.pdbx_seq_one_letter_code
_entity_poly.pdbx_strand_id
1 'polypeptide(L)'
;SCAPCPGAAPAATPGAPAAPAAPAAAALQASDWGAIEGWQRDELSAAWPALRASCSTLVRQAPWKAACEEAARLGGAPDGGTVRRFLESRFTPWQVVNPDGSANGLVTGYYEPLIRGSRTRGGRSTWPIHGVPQDMLTIELADVYPELKSLRLRGRLVGNKVLPYWNRQQLSERQVPAPVLLWADDPIELFFLQVQGSGRVQLPDGSLVRVGYADQ
;
A
#
# COMPACT_ATOMS: atom_id res chain seq x y z
N SER A 1 -40.67 2.45 -59.08
CA SER A 1 -40.65 1.25 -58.21
C SER A 1 -39.21 0.78 -58.07
N CYS A 2 -38.53 1.12 -56.98
CA CYS A 2 -37.22 0.57 -56.61
C CYS A 2 -37.44 -0.60 -55.64
N ALA A 3 -36.91 -1.76 -55.99
CA ALA A 3 -36.88 -2.95 -55.13
C ALA A 3 -35.84 -2.77 -54.01
N PRO A 4 -36.09 -3.26 -52.79
CA PRO A 4 -35.14 -3.14 -51.69
C PRO A 4 -33.96 -4.12 -51.85
N CYS A 5 -32.74 -3.66 -51.61
CA CYS A 5 -31.53 -4.48 -51.52
C CYS A 5 -31.58 -5.42 -50.32
N PRO A 6 -31.10 -6.67 -50.41
CA PRO A 6 -31.02 -7.55 -49.26
C PRO A 6 -29.92 -7.03 -48.28
N GLY A 7 -30.33 -6.89 -47.02
CA GLY A 7 -29.45 -6.48 -45.96
C GLY A 7 -28.37 -7.53 -45.66
N ALA A 8 -27.13 -7.10 -45.63
CA ALA A 8 -26.00 -7.93 -45.16
C ALA A 8 -26.16 -8.13 -43.63
N ALA A 9 -26.06 -9.39 -43.21
CA ALA A 9 -26.01 -9.75 -41.80
C ALA A 9 -24.77 -9.11 -41.12
N PRO A 10 -24.87 -8.60 -39.88
CA PRO A 10 -23.73 -8.08 -39.20
C PRO A 10 -22.69 -9.18 -38.91
N ALA A 11 -21.45 -8.93 -39.28
CA ALA A 11 -20.34 -9.83 -38.97
C ALA A 11 -20.18 -9.88 -37.42
N ALA A 12 -20.11 -11.12 -36.90
CA ALA A 12 -19.84 -11.34 -35.48
C ALA A 12 -18.45 -10.76 -35.12
N THR A 13 -18.44 -9.83 -34.19
CA THR A 13 -17.22 -9.27 -33.59
C THR A 13 -16.48 -10.42 -32.86
N PRO A 14 -15.18 -10.65 -33.09
CA PRO A 14 -14.41 -11.62 -32.28
C PRO A 14 -14.50 -11.22 -30.81
N GLY A 15 -14.97 -12.12 -29.94
CA GLY A 15 -15.06 -11.89 -28.51
C GLY A 15 -13.70 -11.49 -27.94
N ALA A 16 -13.66 -10.41 -27.18
CA ALA A 16 -12.48 -10.02 -26.43
C ALA A 16 -12.02 -11.20 -25.55
N PRO A 17 -10.72 -11.46 -25.42
CA PRO A 17 -10.24 -12.51 -24.54
C PRO A 17 -10.76 -12.24 -23.12
N ALA A 18 -11.34 -13.26 -22.50
CA ALA A 18 -11.81 -13.17 -21.11
C ALA A 18 -10.66 -12.73 -20.22
N ALA A 19 -10.88 -11.71 -19.40
CA ALA A 19 -9.91 -11.31 -18.40
C ALA A 19 -9.57 -12.53 -17.52
N PRO A 20 -8.31 -12.72 -17.12
CA PRO A 20 -7.94 -13.82 -16.24
C PRO A 20 -8.76 -13.72 -14.97
N ALA A 21 -9.37 -14.84 -14.57
CA ALA A 21 -10.15 -14.92 -13.35
C ALA A 21 -9.27 -14.46 -12.18
N ALA A 22 -9.81 -13.60 -11.32
CA ALA A 22 -9.11 -13.20 -10.11
C ALA A 22 -8.72 -14.47 -9.33
N PRO A 23 -7.49 -14.55 -8.79
CA PRO A 23 -7.07 -15.72 -8.02
C PRO A 23 -8.05 -15.93 -6.87
N ALA A 24 -8.47 -17.17 -6.65
CA ALA A 24 -9.32 -17.51 -5.54
C ALA A 24 -8.66 -17.06 -4.22
N ALA A 25 -9.42 -16.45 -3.33
CA ALA A 25 -8.89 -15.95 -2.07
C ALA A 25 -8.37 -17.12 -1.21
N ALA A 26 -7.23 -16.92 -0.55
CA ALA A 26 -6.71 -17.87 0.43
C ALA A 26 -7.73 -18.07 1.55
N ALA A 27 -7.90 -19.32 1.99
CA ALA A 27 -8.78 -19.67 3.10
C ALA A 27 -8.01 -19.64 4.44
N LEU A 28 -8.72 -19.32 5.53
CA LEU A 28 -8.20 -19.41 6.88
C LEU A 28 -8.72 -20.69 7.53
N GLN A 29 -7.83 -21.51 8.07
CA GLN A 29 -8.17 -22.72 8.85
C GLN A 29 -7.73 -22.52 10.29
N ALA A 30 -8.60 -22.86 11.23
CA ALA A 30 -8.25 -22.82 12.65
C ALA A 30 -7.06 -23.73 12.92
N SER A 31 -6.12 -23.25 13.70
CA SER A 31 -4.91 -23.97 14.10
C SER A 31 -4.71 -23.86 15.60
N ASP A 32 -3.69 -24.48 16.12
CA ASP A 32 -3.27 -24.35 17.51
C ASP A 32 -1.83 -23.84 17.62
N TRP A 33 -1.47 -23.37 18.81
CA TRP A 33 -0.13 -22.81 19.06
C TRP A 33 0.98 -23.86 18.93
N GLY A 34 0.66 -25.14 19.16
CA GLY A 34 1.62 -26.24 19.03
C GLY A 34 2.00 -26.54 17.57
N ALA A 35 1.14 -26.17 16.62
CA ALA A 35 1.41 -26.32 15.20
C ALA A 35 2.38 -25.25 14.65
N ILE A 36 2.65 -24.19 15.40
CA ILE A 36 3.59 -23.14 14.99
C ILE A 36 5.00 -23.57 15.35
N GLU A 37 5.79 -23.92 14.33
CA GLU A 37 7.17 -24.32 14.53
C GLU A 37 7.99 -23.24 15.26
N GLY A 38 8.71 -23.66 16.29
CA GLY A 38 9.56 -22.74 17.08
C GLY A 38 8.82 -21.89 18.11
N TRP A 39 7.49 -21.90 18.16
CA TRP A 39 6.70 -21.05 19.07
C TRP A 39 7.19 -21.06 20.51
N GLN A 40 7.47 -22.25 21.06
CA GLN A 40 7.90 -22.39 22.46
C GLN A 40 9.32 -21.87 22.73
N ARG A 41 10.14 -21.67 21.70
CA ARG A 41 11.55 -21.22 21.80
C ARG A 41 11.75 -19.76 21.37
N ASP A 42 10.69 -19.12 20.84
CA ASP A 42 10.77 -17.76 20.35
C ASP A 42 10.89 -16.74 21.49
N GLU A 43 11.72 -15.72 21.29
CA GLU A 43 11.92 -14.60 22.23
C GLU A 43 10.85 -13.53 22.00
N LEU A 44 9.67 -13.75 22.55
CA LEU A 44 8.48 -12.95 22.29
C LEU A 44 8.52 -11.56 22.94
N SER A 45 9.38 -11.30 23.91
CA SER A 45 9.51 -9.97 24.52
C SER A 45 9.94 -8.92 23.48
N ALA A 46 10.71 -9.32 22.45
CA ALA A 46 11.11 -8.43 21.37
C ALA A 46 9.94 -7.90 20.52
N ALA A 47 8.83 -8.65 20.42
CA ALA A 47 7.64 -8.24 19.68
C ALA A 47 6.73 -7.28 20.49
N TRP A 48 6.90 -7.21 21.81
CA TRP A 48 6.02 -6.47 22.69
C TRP A 48 5.92 -4.97 22.40
N PRO A 49 7.02 -4.23 22.18
CA PRO A 49 6.96 -2.80 21.83
C PRO A 49 6.14 -2.54 20.56
N ALA A 50 6.26 -3.41 19.54
CA ALA A 50 5.52 -3.29 18.30
C ALA A 50 4.01 -3.52 18.49
N LEU A 51 3.63 -4.55 19.29
CA LEU A 51 2.24 -4.80 19.66
C LEU A 51 1.64 -3.59 20.36
N ARG A 52 2.32 -3.04 21.36
CA ARG A 52 1.87 -1.85 22.10
C ARG A 52 1.73 -0.61 21.21
N ALA A 53 2.67 -0.39 20.30
CA ALA A 53 2.58 0.69 19.32
C ALA A 53 1.34 0.53 18.43
N SER A 54 1.05 -0.68 17.96
CA SER A 54 -0.15 -1.00 17.18
C SER A 54 -1.43 -0.78 17.99
N CYS A 55 -1.44 -1.08 19.28
CA CYS A 55 -2.58 -0.86 20.17
C CYS A 55 -2.99 0.61 20.32
N SER A 56 -2.09 1.56 20.08
CA SER A 56 -2.43 3.01 20.08
C SER A 56 -3.56 3.34 19.09
N THR A 57 -3.68 2.55 18.02
CA THR A 57 -4.73 2.68 16.99
C THR A 57 -5.79 1.58 17.13
N LEU A 58 -5.36 0.33 17.34
CA LEU A 58 -6.23 -0.84 17.35
C LEU A 58 -7.22 -0.87 18.52
N VAL A 59 -6.91 -0.24 19.65
CA VAL A 59 -7.80 -0.18 20.82
C VAL A 59 -9.18 0.41 20.51
N ARG A 60 -9.29 1.20 19.44
CA ARG A 60 -10.56 1.79 18.96
C ARG A 60 -11.41 0.80 18.16
N GLN A 61 -10.86 -0.33 17.77
CA GLN A 61 -11.54 -1.39 17.04
C GLN A 61 -12.05 -2.45 18.01
N ALA A 62 -13.34 -2.77 17.98
CA ALA A 62 -13.99 -3.65 18.94
C ALA A 62 -13.27 -5.01 19.14
N PRO A 63 -12.79 -5.73 18.10
CA PRO A 63 -12.09 -7.00 18.29
C PRO A 63 -10.77 -6.90 19.07
N TRP A 64 -10.10 -5.73 19.00
CA TRP A 64 -8.79 -5.51 19.60
C TRP A 64 -8.83 -4.87 20.98
N LYS A 65 -9.97 -4.25 21.34
CA LYS A 65 -10.07 -3.42 22.54
C LYS A 65 -9.62 -4.15 23.80
N ALA A 66 -10.19 -5.32 24.09
CA ALA A 66 -9.87 -6.07 25.29
C ALA A 66 -8.40 -6.50 25.36
N ALA A 67 -7.83 -6.97 24.24
CA ALA A 67 -6.43 -7.35 24.18
C ALA A 67 -5.51 -6.14 24.39
N CYS A 68 -5.81 -4.99 23.78
CA CYS A 68 -5.01 -3.79 23.93
C CYS A 68 -5.09 -3.16 25.34
N GLU A 69 -6.25 -3.22 26.00
CA GLU A 69 -6.41 -2.79 27.38
C GLU A 69 -5.60 -3.67 28.35
N GLU A 70 -5.54 -4.98 28.10
CA GLU A 70 -4.70 -5.88 28.89
C GLU A 70 -3.22 -5.66 28.62
N ALA A 71 -2.82 -5.47 27.37
CA ALA A 71 -1.45 -5.14 27.01
C ALA A 71 -0.97 -3.83 27.71
N ALA A 72 -1.87 -2.86 27.87
CA ALA A 72 -1.57 -1.64 28.60
C ALA A 72 -1.31 -1.92 30.10
N ARG A 73 -2.09 -2.83 30.71
CA ARG A 73 -1.93 -3.23 32.13
C ARG A 73 -0.65 -4.01 32.40
N LEU A 74 -0.21 -4.84 31.44
CA LEU A 74 1.04 -5.59 31.55
C LEU A 74 2.30 -4.72 31.51
N GLY A 75 2.17 -3.46 31.06
CA GLY A 75 3.25 -2.49 31.09
C GLY A 75 4.25 -2.59 29.95
N GLY A 76 5.41 -1.92 30.15
CA GLY A 76 6.34 -1.64 29.06
C GLY A 76 7.27 -2.79 28.64
N ALA A 77 7.61 -3.70 29.56
CA ALA A 77 8.67 -4.67 29.34
C ALA A 77 8.39 -6.01 30.09
N PRO A 78 7.31 -6.73 29.76
CA PRO A 78 7.08 -8.06 30.30
C PRO A 78 8.12 -9.06 29.74
N ASP A 79 8.40 -10.11 30.52
CA ASP A 79 9.24 -11.21 30.05
C ASP A 79 8.56 -12.03 28.95
N GLY A 80 9.35 -12.79 28.18
CA GLY A 80 8.84 -13.59 27.04
C GLY A 80 7.76 -14.61 27.42
N GLY A 81 7.82 -15.19 28.62
CA GLY A 81 6.79 -16.10 29.13
C GLY A 81 5.46 -15.42 29.40
N THR A 82 5.50 -14.20 29.92
CA THR A 82 4.30 -13.37 30.13
C THR A 82 3.69 -12.93 28.79
N VAL A 83 4.52 -12.55 27.83
CA VAL A 83 4.03 -12.22 26.47
C VAL A 83 3.39 -13.45 25.82
N ARG A 84 4.00 -14.64 25.94
CA ARG A 84 3.45 -15.89 25.38
C ARG A 84 2.08 -16.20 25.97
N ARG A 85 1.95 -16.19 27.31
CA ARG A 85 0.64 -16.40 27.96
C ARG A 85 -0.41 -15.39 27.53
N PHE A 86 -0.03 -14.13 27.38
CA PHE A 86 -0.92 -13.10 26.85
C PHE A 86 -1.40 -13.44 25.44
N LEU A 87 -0.48 -13.76 24.52
CA LEU A 87 -0.83 -14.10 23.14
C LEU A 87 -1.73 -15.34 23.08
N GLU A 88 -1.37 -16.41 23.79
CA GLU A 88 -2.14 -17.66 23.84
C GLU A 88 -3.54 -17.48 24.44
N SER A 89 -3.71 -16.56 25.39
CA SER A 89 -5.01 -16.30 26.02
C SER A 89 -5.93 -15.34 25.25
N ARG A 90 -5.37 -14.50 24.38
CA ARG A 90 -6.10 -13.43 23.68
C ARG A 90 -6.28 -13.64 22.19
N PHE A 91 -5.51 -14.54 21.61
CA PHE A 91 -5.53 -14.79 20.17
C PHE A 91 -5.66 -16.27 19.87
N THR A 92 -6.20 -16.57 18.71
CA THR A 92 -6.26 -17.92 18.13
C THR A 92 -5.47 -17.91 16.83
N PRO A 93 -4.51 -18.83 16.65
CA PRO A 93 -3.78 -18.91 15.39
C PRO A 93 -4.68 -19.46 14.27
N TRP A 94 -4.47 -18.94 13.07
CA TRP A 94 -5.14 -19.41 11.86
C TRP A 94 -4.10 -19.65 10.78
N GLN A 95 -4.14 -20.82 10.18
CA GLN A 95 -3.30 -21.14 9.05
C GLN A 95 -3.91 -20.57 7.76
N VAL A 96 -3.09 -19.87 6.98
CA VAL A 96 -3.46 -19.45 5.62
C VAL A 96 -3.24 -20.63 4.68
N VAL A 97 -4.27 -21.00 3.92
CA VAL A 97 -4.24 -22.13 2.99
C VAL A 97 -4.61 -21.63 1.60
N ASN A 98 -3.81 -21.97 0.61
CA ASN A 98 -4.05 -21.66 -0.78
C ASN A 98 -5.26 -22.45 -1.33
N PRO A 99 -5.84 -22.03 -2.47
CA PRO A 99 -6.96 -22.74 -3.09
C PRO A 99 -6.67 -24.20 -3.47
N ASP A 100 -5.40 -24.53 -3.68
CA ASP A 100 -4.92 -25.90 -3.95
C ASP A 100 -4.69 -26.76 -2.69
N GLY A 101 -4.99 -26.18 -1.50
CA GLY A 101 -4.80 -26.84 -0.20
C GLY A 101 -3.38 -26.73 0.35
N SER A 102 -2.42 -26.13 -0.37
CA SER A 102 -1.06 -25.93 0.13
C SER A 102 -0.98 -24.81 1.16
N ALA A 103 -0.04 -24.92 2.10
CA ALA A 103 0.27 -23.89 3.09
C ALA A 103 1.56 -23.10 2.76
N ASN A 104 2.08 -23.27 1.54
CA ASN A 104 3.28 -22.57 1.09
C ASN A 104 2.94 -21.17 0.60
N GLY A 105 3.60 -20.16 1.13
CA GLY A 105 3.44 -18.77 0.74
C GLY A 105 4.74 -18.18 0.16
N LEU A 106 4.60 -17.07 -0.55
CA LEU A 106 5.73 -16.25 -0.99
C LEU A 106 6.00 -15.19 0.08
N VAL A 107 7.20 -15.20 0.63
CA VAL A 107 7.69 -14.13 1.51
C VAL A 107 8.50 -13.16 0.66
N THR A 108 8.08 -11.91 0.62
CA THR A 108 8.80 -10.84 -0.05
C THR A 108 9.31 -9.83 0.98
N GLY A 109 10.46 -9.23 0.70
CA GLY A 109 11.02 -8.15 1.50
C GLY A 109 10.93 -6.82 0.76
N TYR A 110 10.74 -5.75 1.50
CA TYR A 110 10.94 -4.39 1.01
C TYR A 110 11.86 -3.64 1.97
N TYR A 111 12.48 -2.60 1.48
CA TYR A 111 13.33 -1.75 2.30
C TYR A 111 12.85 -0.30 2.26
N GLU A 112 13.16 0.45 3.30
CA GLU A 112 12.92 1.88 3.36
C GLU A 112 14.17 2.61 2.82
N PRO A 113 14.16 3.15 1.59
CA PRO A 113 15.32 3.83 1.02
C PRO A 113 15.77 4.99 1.91
N LEU A 114 17.07 5.12 2.09
CA LEU A 114 17.71 6.31 2.65
C LEU A 114 18.47 7.00 1.52
N ILE A 115 17.98 8.16 1.09
CA ILE A 115 18.60 8.97 0.05
C ILE A 115 19.15 10.28 0.62
N ARG A 116 20.00 10.95 -0.12
CA ARG A 116 20.50 12.28 0.23
C ARG A 116 19.70 13.37 -0.46
N GLY A 117 19.54 14.52 0.22
CA GLY A 117 18.83 15.64 -0.36
C GLY A 117 18.86 16.89 0.50
N SER A 118 18.10 17.90 0.09
CA SER A 118 18.03 19.20 0.75
C SER A 118 16.59 19.75 0.75
N ARG A 119 16.32 20.69 1.66
CA ARG A 119 15.07 21.48 1.65
C ARG A 119 15.06 22.53 0.55
N THR A 120 16.22 22.93 0.08
CA THR A 120 16.37 23.96 -0.96
C THR A 120 17.10 23.40 -2.16
N ARG A 121 16.75 23.86 -3.35
CA ARG A 121 17.44 23.53 -4.57
C ARG A 121 18.84 24.15 -4.57
N GLY A 122 19.86 23.34 -4.80
CA GLY A 122 21.26 23.83 -4.90
C GLY A 122 22.30 22.74 -4.87
N GLY A 123 23.48 23.01 -5.37
CA GLY A 123 24.56 22.04 -5.41
C GLY A 123 24.16 20.77 -6.15
N ARG A 124 24.20 19.63 -5.45
CA ARG A 124 23.79 18.31 -5.98
C ARG A 124 22.27 18.11 -5.92
N SER A 125 21.59 18.77 -4.96
CA SER A 125 20.15 18.60 -4.71
C SER A 125 19.34 19.35 -5.76
N THR A 126 19.12 18.72 -6.91
CA THR A 126 18.46 19.33 -8.08
C THR A 126 17.20 18.61 -8.53
N TRP A 127 16.92 17.41 -8.00
CA TRP A 127 15.81 16.56 -8.39
C TRP A 127 14.63 16.69 -7.41
N PRO A 128 13.47 17.22 -7.85
CA PRO A 128 12.39 17.55 -6.94
C PRO A 128 11.66 16.31 -6.44
N ILE A 129 11.38 16.29 -5.14
CA ILE A 129 10.41 15.38 -4.50
C ILE A 129 9.12 16.17 -4.35
N HIS A 130 8.14 15.83 -5.16
CA HIS A 130 6.86 16.53 -5.20
C HIS A 130 5.89 16.00 -4.14
N GLY A 131 5.05 16.90 -3.62
CA GLY A 131 3.79 16.57 -2.99
C GLY A 131 2.70 16.25 -4.01
N VAL A 132 1.46 16.11 -3.53
CA VAL A 132 0.31 15.86 -4.41
C VAL A 132 0.06 17.06 -5.32
N PRO A 133 -0.08 16.85 -6.64
CA PRO A 133 -0.44 17.92 -7.56
C PRO A 133 -1.80 18.53 -7.25
N GLN A 134 -1.90 19.86 -7.31
CA GLN A 134 -3.12 20.58 -6.95
C GLN A 134 -4.24 20.42 -7.98
N ASP A 135 -3.89 20.10 -9.22
CA ASP A 135 -4.81 19.88 -10.33
C ASP A 135 -5.20 18.40 -10.54
N MET A 136 -4.71 17.52 -9.68
CA MET A 136 -5.06 16.10 -9.74
C MET A 136 -6.39 15.85 -9.02
N LEU A 137 -7.38 15.39 -9.78
CA LEU A 137 -8.70 15.05 -9.29
C LEU A 137 -8.78 13.57 -8.94
N THR A 138 -9.36 13.24 -7.80
CA THR A 138 -9.86 11.90 -7.49
C THR A 138 -11.26 11.77 -8.09
N ILE A 139 -11.50 10.70 -8.84
CA ILE A 139 -12.76 10.45 -9.52
C ILE A 139 -13.45 9.27 -8.84
N GLU A 140 -14.55 9.53 -8.15
CA GLU A 140 -15.35 8.52 -7.45
C GLU A 140 -16.71 8.40 -8.12
N LEU A 141 -16.92 7.31 -8.84
CA LEU A 141 -18.14 7.02 -9.58
C LEU A 141 -18.83 5.72 -9.12
N ALA A 142 -18.34 5.12 -8.03
CA ALA A 142 -18.79 3.82 -7.56
C ALA A 142 -20.31 3.78 -7.21
N ASP A 143 -20.90 4.90 -6.84
CA ASP A 143 -22.33 4.99 -6.53
C ASP A 143 -23.21 4.80 -7.78
N VAL A 144 -22.69 5.13 -8.96
CA VAL A 144 -23.40 4.98 -10.25
C VAL A 144 -22.87 3.78 -11.03
N TYR A 145 -21.58 3.51 -10.93
CA TYR A 145 -20.86 2.44 -11.62
C TYR A 145 -20.11 1.56 -10.60
N PRO A 146 -20.80 0.58 -9.98
CA PRO A 146 -20.21 -0.25 -8.90
C PRO A 146 -18.95 -1.00 -9.29
N GLU A 147 -18.77 -1.30 -10.56
CA GLU A 147 -17.55 -1.95 -11.12
C GLU A 147 -16.29 -1.09 -10.97
N LEU A 148 -16.43 0.22 -10.78
CA LEU A 148 -15.31 1.14 -10.59
C LEU A 148 -14.86 1.25 -9.13
N LYS A 149 -15.53 0.60 -8.19
CA LYS A 149 -15.29 0.72 -6.74
C LYS A 149 -13.85 0.40 -6.33
N SER A 150 -13.21 -0.53 -7.02
CA SER A 150 -11.82 -0.94 -6.73
C SER A 150 -10.77 -0.14 -7.51
N LEU A 151 -11.18 0.74 -8.42
CA LEU A 151 -10.27 1.49 -9.27
C LEU A 151 -9.92 2.84 -8.65
N ARG A 152 -8.63 3.15 -8.65
CA ARG A 152 -8.13 4.48 -8.29
C ARG A 152 -8.04 5.34 -9.53
N LEU A 153 -9.12 6.05 -9.84
CA LEU A 153 -9.18 6.89 -11.02
C LEU A 153 -8.66 8.28 -10.68
N ARG A 154 -7.68 8.74 -11.46
CA ARG A 154 -7.09 10.06 -11.35
C ARG A 154 -7.26 10.81 -12.66
N GLY A 155 -7.71 12.05 -12.55
CA GLY A 155 -7.98 12.90 -13.70
C GLY A 155 -7.53 14.35 -13.50
N ARG A 156 -7.63 15.12 -14.56
CA ARG A 156 -7.46 16.56 -14.57
C ARG A 156 -8.59 17.21 -15.33
N LEU A 157 -8.96 18.40 -14.92
CA LEU A 157 -10.03 19.16 -15.59
C LEU A 157 -9.45 19.91 -16.80
N VAL A 158 -10.10 19.76 -17.96
CA VAL A 158 -9.78 20.52 -19.18
C VAL A 158 -11.08 21.06 -19.76
N GLY A 159 -11.32 22.34 -19.60
CA GLY A 159 -12.62 22.94 -19.89
C GLY A 159 -13.72 22.31 -19.03
N ASN A 160 -14.69 21.66 -19.66
CA ASN A 160 -15.77 20.91 -18.99
C ASN A 160 -15.60 19.39 -19.03
N LYS A 161 -14.38 18.89 -19.32
CA LYS A 161 -14.08 17.46 -19.43
C LYS A 161 -13.03 17.05 -18.41
N VAL A 162 -13.21 15.86 -17.83
CA VAL A 162 -12.18 15.21 -17.05
C VAL A 162 -11.40 14.28 -17.97
N LEU A 163 -10.11 14.53 -18.12
CA LEU A 163 -9.19 13.69 -18.88
C LEU A 163 -8.30 12.91 -17.90
N PRO A 164 -7.71 11.77 -18.31
CA PRO A 164 -6.73 11.07 -17.49
C PRO A 164 -5.62 12.00 -16.99
N TYR A 165 -5.17 11.79 -15.76
CA TYR A 165 -4.02 12.54 -15.26
C TYR A 165 -2.75 12.18 -16.04
N TRP A 166 -1.76 13.02 -15.96
CA TRP A 166 -0.50 12.87 -16.68
C TRP A 166 0.25 11.61 -16.22
N ASN A 167 0.75 10.82 -17.16
CA ASN A 167 1.65 9.72 -16.84
C ASN A 167 3.05 10.23 -16.45
N ARG A 168 3.90 9.35 -15.92
CA ARG A 168 5.24 9.70 -15.45
C ARG A 168 6.10 10.38 -16.51
N GLN A 169 6.10 9.90 -17.75
CA GLN A 169 6.87 10.50 -18.83
C GLN A 169 6.41 11.95 -19.06
N GLN A 170 5.10 12.14 -19.18
CA GLN A 170 4.53 13.48 -19.39
C GLN A 170 4.82 14.43 -18.22
N LEU A 171 4.87 13.91 -16.97
CA LEU A 171 5.22 14.70 -15.80
C LEU A 171 6.70 15.10 -15.78
N SER A 172 7.60 14.28 -16.33
CA SER A 172 9.02 14.61 -16.41
C SER A 172 9.34 15.73 -17.42
N GLU A 173 8.45 15.91 -18.41
CA GLU A 173 8.61 16.88 -19.52
C GLU A 173 7.95 18.25 -19.23
N ARG A 174 7.36 18.43 -18.07
CA ARG A 174 6.59 19.63 -17.73
C ARG A 174 6.83 20.14 -16.32
N GLN A 175 6.43 21.36 -16.08
CA GLN A 175 6.33 21.88 -14.73
C GLN A 175 5.10 21.26 -14.05
N VAL A 176 5.34 20.47 -12.99
CA VAL A 176 4.27 19.84 -12.22
C VAL A 176 3.65 20.86 -11.26
N PRO A 177 2.32 21.07 -11.25
CA PRO A 177 1.65 21.99 -10.34
C PRO A 177 1.50 21.38 -8.93
N ALA A 178 2.62 21.02 -8.34
CA ALA A 178 2.71 20.43 -7.01
C ALA A 178 3.77 21.15 -6.17
N PRO A 179 3.60 21.22 -4.85
CA PRO A 179 4.66 21.73 -3.99
C PRO A 179 5.88 20.83 -4.08
N VAL A 180 7.07 21.41 -4.15
CA VAL A 180 8.32 20.66 -3.97
C VAL A 180 8.59 20.58 -2.48
N LEU A 181 8.60 19.36 -1.95
CA LEU A 181 8.81 19.10 -0.53
C LEU A 181 10.31 19.11 -0.17
N LEU A 182 11.11 18.49 -1.03
CA LEU A 182 12.55 18.31 -0.87
C LEU A 182 13.20 18.19 -2.24
N TRP A 183 14.52 18.25 -2.29
CA TRP A 183 15.33 18.08 -3.49
C TRP A 183 16.31 16.92 -3.26
N ALA A 184 16.22 15.88 -4.07
CA ALA A 184 17.14 14.74 -4.03
C ALA A 184 18.45 15.05 -4.78
N ASP A 185 19.54 14.41 -4.33
CA ASP A 185 20.87 14.57 -4.93
C ASP A 185 21.05 13.68 -6.18
N ASP A 186 20.35 12.56 -6.23
CA ASP A 186 20.50 11.53 -7.24
C ASP A 186 19.14 11.11 -7.82
N PRO A 187 18.95 11.13 -9.16
CA PRO A 187 17.68 10.78 -9.79
C PRO A 187 17.38 9.27 -9.71
N ILE A 188 18.41 8.40 -9.62
CA ILE A 188 18.24 6.95 -9.54
C ILE A 188 17.76 6.58 -8.13
N GLU A 189 18.36 7.15 -7.09
CA GLU A 189 17.91 6.98 -5.72
C GLU A 189 16.46 7.48 -5.55
N LEU A 190 16.15 8.64 -6.15
CA LEU A 190 14.80 9.19 -6.17
C LEU A 190 13.81 8.25 -6.88
N PHE A 191 14.20 7.67 -8.00
CA PHE A 191 13.37 6.70 -8.72
C PHE A 191 13.03 5.51 -7.83
N PHE A 192 14.01 4.91 -7.16
CA PHE A 192 13.78 3.79 -6.25
C PHE A 192 12.93 4.18 -5.05
N LEU A 193 13.12 5.36 -4.48
CA LEU A 193 12.26 5.89 -3.42
C LEU A 193 10.80 5.99 -3.88
N GLN A 194 10.56 6.45 -5.10
CA GLN A 194 9.22 6.53 -5.67
C GLN A 194 8.60 5.15 -5.95
N VAL A 195 9.41 4.18 -6.40
CA VAL A 195 8.97 2.78 -6.60
C VAL A 195 8.58 2.14 -5.26
N GLN A 196 9.36 2.37 -4.20
CA GLN A 196 9.04 1.88 -2.85
C GLN A 196 7.85 2.63 -2.23
N GLY A 197 7.61 3.86 -2.65
CA GLY A 197 6.50 4.70 -2.18
C GLY A 197 6.76 5.43 -0.86
N SER A 198 7.77 5.05 -0.09
CA SER A 198 8.17 5.71 1.16
C SER A 198 9.67 5.57 1.39
N GLY A 199 10.24 6.48 2.20
CA GLY A 199 11.66 6.44 2.51
C GLY A 199 12.09 7.58 3.42
N ARG A 200 13.39 7.74 3.54
CA ARG A 200 14.01 8.79 4.35
C ARG A 200 14.97 9.61 3.50
N VAL A 201 14.95 10.91 3.71
CA VAL A 201 15.88 11.85 3.08
C VAL A 201 16.82 12.39 4.16
N GLN A 202 18.10 12.13 4.03
CA GLN A 202 19.14 12.70 4.89
C GLN A 202 19.48 14.10 4.40
N LEU A 203 19.30 15.09 5.26
CA LEU A 203 19.63 16.47 4.99
C LEU A 203 21.12 16.76 5.24
N PRO A 204 21.66 17.89 4.76
CA PRO A 204 23.06 18.24 4.92
C PRO A 204 23.51 18.38 6.40
N ASP A 205 22.59 18.69 7.30
CA ASP A 205 22.82 18.77 8.74
C ASP A 205 22.80 17.41 9.45
N GLY A 206 22.62 16.31 8.69
CA GLY A 206 22.53 14.94 9.19
C GLY A 206 21.11 14.56 9.67
N SER A 207 20.17 15.49 9.74
CA SER A 207 18.81 15.18 10.13
C SER A 207 18.07 14.34 9.07
N LEU A 208 17.05 13.58 9.49
CA LEU A 208 16.28 12.68 8.64
C LEU A 208 14.86 13.20 8.50
N VAL A 209 14.39 13.33 7.27
CA VAL A 209 13.00 13.62 6.93
C VAL A 209 12.36 12.36 6.34
N ARG A 210 11.26 11.90 6.92
CA ARG A 210 10.47 10.82 6.34
C ARG A 210 9.55 11.37 5.26
N VAL A 211 9.53 10.66 4.14
CA VAL A 211 8.58 10.88 3.05
C VAL A 211 7.72 9.62 2.89
N GLY A 212 6.42 9.80 2.74
CA GLY A 212 5.47 8.72 2.62
C GLY A 212 4.67 8.82 1.33
N TYR A 213 4.13 7.69 0.90
CA TYR A 213 3.22 7.63 -0.21
C TYR A 213 1.98 8.48 0.06
N ALA A 214 1.67 9.37 -0.85
CA ALA A 214 0.47 10.19 -0.78
C ALA A 214 -0.55 9.75 -1.84
N ASP A 215 -0.12 9.74 -3.10
CA ASP A 215 -0.99 9.34 -4.22
C ASP A 215 -0.16 8.96 -5.47
N GLN A 216 -0.82 8.30 -6.44
CA GLN A 216 -0.21 7.78 -7.66
C GLN A 216 -1.16 8.00 -8.84
#